data_d87a59912084484933280827feddb89b
#
_entry.id   d87a59912084484933280827feddb89b
#
_cell.length_a   1.000
_cell.length_b   1.000
_cell.length_c   1.000
_cell.angle_alpha   90.00
_cell.angle_beta   90.00
_cell.angle_gamma   90.00
#
_symmetry.space_group_name_H-M   'P 1'
#
loop_
_entity.id
_entity.type
_entity.pdbx_description
1 polymer ?
#
loop_
_entity_poly.entity_id
_entity_poly.type
_entity_poly.pdbx_seq_one_letter_code
_entity_poly.pdbx_strand_id
1 'polypeptide(L)'
;MGLKYDLQKVLDDVKIKMSEIYGDDLDKIILYGSYARGDYGDDSDIDIMVLVKCGEDEIKKLRKSLMSAASDLGIEYDIYISIKAISLDYFDYWKKAMPLFKNVVKEGVGVYG
;
A
#
# COMPACT_ATOMS: atom_id res chain seq x y z
N MET A 1 -20.41 -14.77 -0.24
CA MET A 1 -19.43 -15.26 -1.20
C MET A 1 -18.04 -14.83 -0.80
N GLY A 2 -17.08 -15.74 -0.72
CA GLY A 2 -15.73 -15.44 -0.33
C GLY A 2 -14.88 -14.89 -1.47
N LEU A 3 -13.75 -14.33 -1.13
CA LEU A 3 -12.73 -13.94 -2.10
C LEU A 3 -12.04 -15.20 -2.62
N LYS A 4 -11.55 -15.17 -3.87
CA LYS A 4 -10.77 -16.27 -4.45
C LYS A 4 -9.36 -16.39 -3.84
N TYR A 5 -9.03 -15.48 -2.94
CA TYR A 5 -7.78 -15.45 -2.19
C TYR A 5 -8.08 -14.93 -0.78
N ASP A 6 -7.16 -15.18 0.13
CA ASP A 6 -7.27 -14.71 1.52
C ASP A 6 -6.65 -13.31 1.61
N LEU A 7 -7.48 -12.29 1.76
CA LEU A 7 -7.01 -10.90 1.83
C LEU A 7 -6.02 -10.68 2.96
N GLN A 8 -6.25 -11.29 4.13
CA GLN A 8 -5.32 -11.14 5.26
C GLN A 8 -3.93 -11.68 4.91
N LYS A 9 -3.90 -12.80 4.19
CA LYS A 9 -2.63 -13.40 3.76
C LYS A 9 -1.90 -12.50 2.78
N VAL A 10 -2.63 -11.88 1.84
CA VAL A 10 -2.05 -10.90 0.91
C VAL A 10 -1.43 -9.76 1.70
N LEU A 11 -2.16 -9.22 2.67
CA LEU A 11 -1.67 -8.09 3.47
C LEU A 11 -0.46 -8.49 4.34
N ASP A 12 -0.44 -9.71 4.86
CA ASP A 12 0.71 -10.21 5.61
C ASP A 12 1.96 -10.30 4.71
N ASP A 13 1.79 -10.78 3.48
CA ASP A 13 2.89 -10.84 2.52
C ASP A 13 3.36 -9.45 2.11
N VAL A 14 2.44 -8.49 1.97
CA VAL A 14 2.80 -7.08 1.71
C VAL A 14 3.68 -6.55 2.85
N LYS A 15 3.31 -6.82 4.11
CA LYS A 15 4.12 -6.39 5.26
C LYS A 15 5.53 -6.92 5.19
N ILE A 16 5.68 -8.21 4.86
CA ILE A 16 6.99 -8.85 4.75
C ILE A 16 7.83 -8.16 3.66
N LYS A 17 7.24 -7.99 2.47
CA LYS A 17 7.94 -7.37 1.34
C LYS A 17 8.33 -5.93 1.62
N MET A 18 7.44 -5.15 2.21
CA MET A 18 7.73 -3.74 2.51
C MET A 18 8.80 -3.61 3.59
N SER A 19 8.79 -4.51 4.58
CA SER A 19 9.84 -4.54 5.61
C SER A 19 11.20 -4.86 5.00
N GLU A 20 11.25 -5.77 4.03
CA GLU A 20 12.50 -6.10 3.33
C GLU A 20 13.03 -4.93 2.51
N ILE A 21 12.14 -4.17 1.86
CA ILE A 21 12.54 -3.06 0.98
C ILE A 21 12.95 -1.83 1.78
N TYR A 22 12.15 -1.43 2.78
CA TYR A 22 12.32 -0.14 3.46
C TYR A 22 12.95 -0.26 4.84
N GLY A 23 12.94 -1.44 5.45
CA GLY A 23 13.56 -1.65 6.75
C GLY A 23 13.06 -0.67 7.81
N ASP A 24 13.97 -0.02 8.50
CA ASP A 24 13.64 0.92 9.58
C ASP A 24 12.94 2.20 9.11
N ASP A 25 12.98 2.49 7.80
CA ASP A 25 12.28 3.64 7.23
C ASP A 25 10.78 3.38 7.03
N LEU A 26 10.34 2.14 7.15
CA LEU A 26 8.92 1.82 7.03
C LEU A 26 8.16 2.38 8.23
N ASP A 27 7.20 3.28 7.99
CA ASP A 27 6.41 3.89 9.05
C ASP A 27 5.02 3.27 9.14
N LYS A 28 4.28 3.28 8.03
CA LYS A 28 2.91 2.75 7.99
C LYS A 28 2.62 2.06 6.66
N ILE A 29 1.72 1.08 6.71
CA ILE A 29 1.12 0.49 5.52
C ILE A 29 -0.38 0.63 5.69
N ILE A 30 -1.06 1.18 4.71
CA ILE A 30 -2.50 1.49 4.78
C ILE A 30 -3.19 0.90 3.56
N LEU A 31 -4.23 0.10 3.81
CA LEU A 31 -5.15 -0.36 2.76
C LEU A 31 -6.19 0.73 2.56
N TYR A 32 -6.41 1.14 1.31
CA TYR A 32 -7.42 2.15 1.00
C TYR A 32 -8.20 1.73 -0.25
N GLY A 33 -9.10 2.57 -0.72
CA GLY A 33 -9.90 2.26 -1.88
C GLY A 33 -11.03 1.28 -1.59
N SER A 34 -11.50 0.57 -2.61
CA SER A 34 -12.70 -0.25 -2.52
C SER A 34 -12.61 -1.38 -1.49
N TYR A 35 -11.44 -2.00 -1.33
CA TYR A 35 -11.27 -3.06 -0.33
C TYR A 35 -11.37 -2.53 1.10
N ALA A 36 -10.90 -1.30 1.33
CA ALA A 36 -11.01 -0.67 2.65
C ALA A 36 -12.46 -0.27 2.96
N ARG A 37 -13.18 0.21 1.93
CA ARG A 37 -14.59 0.62 2.09
C ARG A 37 -15.55 -0.57 2.15
N GLY A 38 -15.14 -1.73 1.63
CA GLY A 38 -16.00 -2.90 1.56
C GLY A 38 -16.91 -2.95 0.33
N ASP A 39 -16.73 -2.04 -0.63
CA ASP A 39 -17.54 -1.98 -1.85
C ASP A 39 -16.81 -2.54 -3.07
N TYR A 40 -15.86 -3.46 -2.84
CA TYR A 40 -15.10 -4.07 -3.91
C TYR A 40 -15.93 -5.07 -4.72
N GLY A 41 -15.57 -5.20 -6.01
CA GLY A 41 -16.12 -6.20 -6.91
C GLY A 41 -15.00 -7.10 -7.44
N ASP A 42 -15.36 -7.99 -8.38
CA ASP A 42 -14.42 -8.97 -8.94
C ASP A 42 -13.24 -8.32 -9.65
N ASP A 43 -13.45 -7.12 -10.20
CA ASP A 43 -12.42 -6.39 -10.95
C ASP A 43 -11.71 -5.34 -10.12
N SER A 44 -12.00 -5.25 -8.82
CA SER A 44 -11.38 -4.26 -7.96
C SER A 44 -9.91 -4.60 -7.68
N ASP A 45 -9.07 -3.56 -7.69
CA ASP A 45 -7.65 -3.69 -7.34
C ASP A 45 -7.47 -3.53 -5.84
N ILE A 46 -6.40 -4.10 -5.32
CA ILE A 46 -5.99 -3.85 -3.94
C ILE A 46 -5.10 -2.62 -3.94
N ASP A 47 -5.51 -1.56 -3.25
CA ASP A 47 -4.78 -0.29 -3.18
C ASP A 47 -4.08 -0.16 -1.84
N ILE A 48 -2.74 -0.06 -1.88
CA ILE A 48 -1.90 0.03 -0.69
C ILE A 48 -1.08 1.32 -0.76
N MET A 49 -1.02 2.03 0.35
CA MET A 49 -0.13 3.16 0.52
C MET A 49 0.89 2.85 1.60
N VAL A 50 2.16 3.05 1.28
CA VAL A 50 3.26 2.83 2.21
C VAL A 50 3.86 4.19 2.55
N LEU A 51 3.84 4.54 3.83
CA LEU A 51 4.45 5.78 4.31
C LEU A 51 5.83 5.46 4.85
N VAL A 52 6.83 6.17 4.34
CA VAL A 52 8.23 5.93 4.67
C VAL A 52 8.91 7.19 5.18
N LYS A 53 9.90 7.02 6.05
CA LYS A 53 10.62 8.13 6.66
C LYS A 53 11.71 8.69 5.79
N CYS A 54 12.16 7.93 4.78
CA CYS A 54 13.19 8.38 3.86
C CYS A 54 12.65 9.42 2.87
N GLY A 55 13.57 10.15 2.23
CA GLY A 55 13.20 11.20 1.27
C GLY A 55 12.99 10.68 -0.14
N GLU A 56 12.68 11.60 -1.04
CA GLU A 56 12.33 11.29 -2.43
C GLU A 56 13.44 10.55 -3.18
N ASP A 57 14.71 10.87 -2.92
CA ASP A 57 15.81 10.21 -3.60
C ASP A 57 15.86 8.71 -3.30
N GLU A 58 15.65 8.35 -2.04
CA GLU A 58 15.64 6.95 -1.62
C GLU A 58 14.39 6.24 -2.13
N ILE A 59 13.25 6.92 -2.13
CA ILE A 59 12.01 6.38 -2.69
C ILE A 59 12.21 6.04 -4.17
N LYS A 60 12.86 6.92 -4.94
CA LYS A 60 13.17 6.69 -6.35
C LYS A 60 14.10 5.49 -6.54
N LYS A 61 15.12 5.37 -5.70
CA LYS A 61 16.06 4.23 -5.77
C LYS A 61 15.35 2.91 -5.55
N LEU A 62 14.39 2.87 -4.66
CA LEU A 62 13.70 1.65 -4.27
C LEU A 62 12.45 1.35 -5.10
N ARG A 63 12.10 2.24 -6.04
CA ARG A 63 10.88 2.09 -6.83
C ARG A 63 10.83 0.79 -7.63
N LYS A 64 11.97 0.39 -8.20
CA LYS A 64 12.03 -0.85 -8.99
C LYS A 64 11.75 -2.07 -8.11
N SER A 65 12.30 -2.10 -6.91
CA SER A 65 12.05 -3.17 -5.95
C SER A 65 10.58 -3.20 -5.53
N LEU A 66 9.99 -2.03 -5.32
CA LEU A 66 8.58 -1.91 -4.96
C LEU A 66 7.68 -2.45 -6.07
N MET A 67 7.94 -2.05 -7.31
CA MET A 67 7.14 -2.50 -8.46
C MET A 67 7.26 -3.99 -8.68
N SER A 68 8.47 -4.53 -8.49
CA SER A 68 8.72 -5.97 -8.60
C SER A 68 7.94 -6.74 -7.54
N ALA A 69 7.96 -6.26 -6.31
CA ALA A 69 7.22 -6.90 -5.21
C ALA A 69 5.70 -6.89 -5.47
N ALA A 70 5.17 -5.76 -5.92
CA ALA A 70 3.74 -5.64 -6.24
C ALA A 70 3.34 -6.59 -7.37
N SER A 71 4.19 -6.69 -8.40
CA SER A 71 3.95 -7.59 -9.54
C SER A 71 3.99 -9.05 -9.10
N ASP A 72 4.98 -9.43 -8.31
CA ASP A 72 5.13 -10.82 -7.84
C ASP A 72 3.91 -11.24 -7.01
N LEU A 73 3.46 -10.39 -6.10
CA LEU A 73 2.29 -10.66 -5.29
C LEU A 73 1.02 -10.73 -6.14
N GLY A 74 0.91 -9.84 -7.12
CA GLY A 74 -0.23 -9.83 -8.05
C GLY A 74 -0.33 -11.13 -8.85
N ILE A 75 0.80 -11.66 -9.29
CA ILE A 75 0.87 -12.94 -10.00
C ILE A 75 0.51 -14.08 -9.06
N GLU A 76 1.07 -14.08 -7.86
CA GLU A 76 0.82 -15.14 -6.87
C GLU A 76 -0.66 -15.27 -6.53
N TYR A 77 -1.34 -14.16 -6.33
CA TYR A 77 -2.74 -14.13 -5.89
C TYR A 77 -3.74 -13.88 -7.01
N ASP A 78 -3.27 -13.75 -8.25
CA ASP A 78 -4.11 -13.50 -9.43
C ASP A 78 -5.00 -12.28 -9.22
N ILE A 79 -4.39 -11.17 -8.77
CA ILE A 79 -5.08 -9.91 -8.57
C ILE A 79 -4.10 -8.75 -8.81
N TYR A 80 -4.62 -7.62 -9.28
CA TYR A 80 -3.78 -6.44 -9.44
C TYR A 80 -3.63 -5.73 -8.09
N ILE A 81 -2.38 -5.52 -7.68
CA ILE A 81 -2.05 -4.85 -6.43
C ILE A 81 -1.29 -3.57 -6.77
N SER A 82 -1.84 -2.42 -6.37
CA SER A 82 -1.21 -1.13 -6.58
C SER A 82 -0.61 -0.66 -5.25
N ILE A 83 0.71 -0.49 -5.22
CA ILE A 83 1.41 -0.02 -4.03
C ILE A 83 2.08 1.31 -4.33
N LYS A 84 1.77 2.34 -3.55
CA LYS A 84 2.37 3.66 -3.67
C LYS A 84 3.20 3.94 -2.42
N ALA A 85 4.48 4.27 -2.61
CA ALA A 85 5.36 4.68 -1.52
C ALA A 85 5.43 6.20 -1.48
N ILE A 86 5.08 6.78 -0.35
CA ILE A 86 5.00 8.22 -0.15
C ILE A 86 5.83 8.59 1.07
N SER A 87 6.60 9.67 0.97
CA SER A 87 7.33 10.22 2.11
C SER A 87 6.32 10.63 3.21
N LEU A 88 6.59 10.23 4.45
CA LEU A 88 5.75 10.60 5.58
C LEU A 88 5.61 12.12 5.70
N ASP A 89 6.70 12.86 5.52
CA ASP A 89 6.67 14.32 5.58
C ASP A 89 5.79 14.92 4.51
N TYR A 90 5.86 14.39 3.28
CA TYR A 90 5.04 14.85 2.17
C TYR A 90 3.56 14.57 2.46
N PHE A 91 3.25 13.37 2.95
CA PHE A 91 1.90 12.98 3.30
C PHE A 91 1.33 13.90 4.40
N ASP A 92 2.08 14.11 5.48
CA ASP A 92 1.64 14.95 6.59
C ASP A 92 1.42 16.39 6.15
N TYR A 93 2.23 16.89 5.22
CA TYR A 93 2.10 18.26 4.72
C TYR A 93 0.82 18.43 3.88
N TRP A 94 0.50 17.44 3.04
CA TRP A 94 -0.57 17.57 2.06
C TRP A 94 -1.87 16.84 2.41
N LYS A 95 -1.92 16.10 3.49
CA LYS A 95 -3.06 15.20 3.79
C LYS A 95 -4.40 15.93 3.96
N LYS A 96 -4.39 17.21 4.28
CA LYS A 96 -5.63 17.99 4.42
C LYS A 96 -6.06 18.64 3.11
N ALA A 97 -5.22 18.63 2.09
CA ALA A 97 -5.47 19.31 0.83
C ALA A 97 -5.64 18.36 -0.36
N MET A 98 -4.81 17.30 -0.45
CA MET A 98 -4.86 16.42 -1.61
C MET A 98 -5.98 15.39 -1.48
N PRO A 99 -6.86 15.28 -2.50
CA PRO A 99 -8.00 14.36 -2.43
C PRO A 99 -7.64 12.91 -2.10
N LEU A 100 -6.59 12.38 -2.73
CA LEU A 100 -6.15 11.01 -2.47
C LEU A 100 -5.78 10.83 -0.99
N PHE A 101 -4.98 11.75 -0.44
CA PHE A 101 -4.53 11.65 0.95
C PHE A 101 -5.69 11.84 1.93
N LYS A 102 -6.63 12.73 1.61
CA LYS A 102 -7.83 12.91 2.42
C LYS A 102 -8.64 11.61 2.49
N ASN A 103 -8.77 10.91 1.37
CA ASN A 103 -9.47 9.64 1.32
C ASN A 103 -8.74 8.56 2.12
N VAL A 104 -7.41 8.52 2.04
CA VAL A 104 -6.61 7.58 2.82
C VAL A 104 -6.79 7.80 4.32
N VAL A 105 -6.79 9.06 4.76
CA VAL A 105 -7.02 9.39 6.18
C VAL A 105 -8.43 8.98 6.62
N LYS A 106 -9.43 9.24 5.78
CA LYS A 106 -10.83 9.00 6.12
C LYS A 106 -11.22 7.52 6.07
N GLU A 107 -10.78 6.80 5.06
CA GLU A 107 -11.25 5.46 4.76
C GLU A 107 -10.21 4.36 4.97
N GLY A 108 -8.95 4.74 5.11
CA GLY A 108 -7.85 3.79 5.18
C GLY A 108 -7.92 2.87 6.39
N VAL A 109 -7.49 1.63 6.18
CA VAL A 109 -7.37 0.62 7.23
C VAL A 109 -5.89 0.35 7.47
N GLY A 110 -5.45 0.50 8.72
CA GLY A 110 -4.05 0.28 9.06
C GLY A 110 -3.68 -1.19 8.93
N VAL A 111 -2.63 -1.46 8.16
CA VAL A 111 -2.06 -2.81 8.00
C VAL A 111 -0.82 -2.94 8.87
N TYR A 112 -0.06 -1.87 9.00
CA TYR A 112 1.18 -1.82 9.79
C TYR A 112 1.38 -0.38 10.32
N GLY A 113 1.83 -0.28 11.56
CA GLY A 113 2.14 1.02 12.17
C GLY A 113 1.04 1.68 12.98
#